data_bcc0564beaf8c0328eba7ee2542eb437
#
_entry.id   bcc0564beaf8c0328eba7ee2542eb437
#
_cell.length_a   1.000
_cell.length_b   1.000
_cell.length_c   1.000
_cell.angle_alpha   90.00
_cell.angle_beta   90.00
_cell.angle_gamma   90.00
#
_symmetry.space_group_name_H-M   'P 1'
#
loop_
_entity.id
_entity.type
_entity.pdbx_description
1 polymer ?
#
loop_
_entity_poly.entity_id
_entity_poly.type
_entity_poly.pdbx_seq_one_letter_code
_entity_poly.pdbx_strand_id
1 'polypeptide(L)'
;MNEWGLPAPCLADQLVRLSRKLRSQGLVLPAIALTGGFATEDQVFKALAFGEGCISAIGLCRASMAAAMTGKKIGDAVKAGNVPELFKPYGSTVEELFADLPDLRALYGKEANNFSTGAVGVFSYLNKIHLGVRQFLALNRKFDVAYTDRTDLIPLTYEALDLLNGTYLK
;
A
#
# COMPACT_ATOMS: atom_id res chain seq x y z
N MET A 1 6.58 -22.23 -1.02
CA MET A 1 5.15 -21.94 -0.80
C MET A 1 4.52 -21.00 -1.85
N ASN A 2 5.30 -20.33 -2.68
CA ASN A 2 4.79 -19.41 -3.71
C ASN A 2 4.39 -20.11 -5.03
N GLU A 3 4.57 -21.41 -5.12
CA GLU A 3 4.36 -22.19 -6.36
C GLU A 3 2.95 -22.78 -6.48
N TRP A 4 2.14 -22.68 -5.41
CA TRP A 4 0.84 -23.34 -5.32
C TRP A 4 -0.36 -22.39 -5.40
N GLY A 5 -0.14 -21.09 -5.58
CA GLY A 5 -1.19 -20.09 -5.62
C GLY A 5 -1.22 -19.33 -6.95
N LEU A 6 -2.39 -18.82 -7.31
CA LEU A 6 -2.50 -17.87 -8.41
C LEU A 6 -1.79 -16.56 -8.04
N PRO A 7 -0.98 -15.98 -8.93
CA PRO A 7 -0.44 -14.64 -8.74
C PRO A 7 -1.55 -13.61 -8.48
N ALA A 8 -1.29 -12.63 -7.61
CA ALA A 8 -2.29 -11.63 -7.25
C ALA A 8 -2.93 -10.92 -8.46
N PRO A 9 -2.21 -10.57 -9.54
CA PRO A 9 -2.84 -10.00 -10.73
C PRO A 9 -3.83 -10.95 -11.43
N CYS A 10 -3.52 -12.24 -11.51
CA CYS A 10 -4.41 -13.25 -12.09
C CYS A 10 -5.67 -13.41 -11.24
N LEU A 11 -5.52 -13.42 -9.91
CA LEU A 11 -6.65 -13.48 -8.98
C LEU A 11 -7.52 -12.23 -9.11
N ALA A 12 -6.92 -11.05 -9.22
CA ALA A 12 -7.64 -9.78 -9.41
C ALA A 12 -8.45 -9.79 -10.72
N ASP A 13 -7.91 -10.32 -11.83
CA ASP A 13 -8.66 -10.48 -13.07
C ASP A 13 -9.90 -11.37 -12.90
N GLN A 14 -9.75 -12.53 -12.24
CA GLN A 14 -10.87 -13.41 -11.96
C GLN A 14 -11.94 -12.73 -11.08
N LEU A 15 -11.52 -11.97 -10.07
CA LEU A 15 -12.43 -11.22 -9.21
C LEU A 15 -13.20 -10.14 -10.00
N VAL A 16 -12.55 -9.42 -10.90
CA VAL A 16 -13.22 -8.43 -11.77
C VAL A 16 -14.23 -9.10 -12.67
N ARG A 17 -13.89 -10.22 -13.30
CA ARG A 17 -14.81 -10.98 -14.15
C ARG A 17 -16.02 -11.50 -13.38
N LEU A 18 -15.78 -12.08 -12.20
CA LEU A 18 -16.85 -12.53 -11.32
C LEU A 18 -17.75 -11.37 -10.88
N SER A 19 -17.16 -10.25 -10.50
CA SER A 19 -17.87 -9.05 -10.10
C SER A 19 -18.77 -8.51 -11.20
N ARG A 20 -18.27 -8.47 -12.46
CA ARG A 20 -19.07 -8.06 -13.62
C ARG A 20 -20.26 -9.02 -13.85
N LYS A 21 -20.02 -10.33 -13.74
CA LYS A 21 -21.07 -11.35 -13.85
C LYS A 21 -22.14 -11.20 -12.78
N LEU A 22 -21.74 -11.00 -11.52
CA LEU A 22 -22.70 -10.81 -10.43
C LEU A 22 -23.51 -9.53 -10.60
N ARG A 23 -22.88 -8.43 -11.01
CA ARG A 23 -23.59 -7.17 -11.31
C ARG A 23 -24.61 -7.33 -12.45
N SER A 24 -24.28 -8.06 -13.50
CA SER A 24 -25.21 -8.32 -14.61
C SER A 24 -26.43 -9.16 -14.19
N GLN A 25 -26.32 -9.90 -13.10
CA GLN A 25 -27.43 -10.65 -12.49
C GLN A 25 -28.21 -9.83 -11.44
N GLY A 26 -27.89 -8.56 -11.24
CA GLY A 26 -28.54 -7.71 -10.24
C GLY A 26 -28.13 -8.01 -8.80
N LEU A 27 -27.06 -8.78 -8.58
CA LEU A 27 -26.58 -9.14 -7.26
C LEU A 27 -25.68 -8.05 -6.67
N VAL A 28 -25.79 -7.86 -5.36
CA VAL A 28 -24.95 -6.94 -4.61
C VAL A 28 -23.55 -7.55 -4.43
N LEU A 29 -22.50 -6.78 -4.75
CA LEU A 29 -21.14 -7.22 -4.54
C LEU A 29 -20.72 -7.05 -3.09
N PRO A 30 -20.03 -8.03 -2.49
CA PRO A 30 -19.37 -7.84 -1.20
C PRO A 30 -18.17 -6.89 -1.39
N ALA A 31 -17.75 -6.24 -0.29
CA ALA A 31 -16.48 -5.53 -0.26
C ALA A 31 -15.32 -6.54 -0.42
N ILE A 32 -14.44 -6.30 -1.37
CA ILE A 32 -13.32 -7.19 -1.67
C ILE A 32 -12.01 -6.55 -1.24
N ALA A 33 -11.25 -7.23 -0.38
CA ALA A 33 -9.89 -6.87 -0.03
C ALA A 33 -8.91 -7.80 -0.74
N LEU A 34 -7.96 -7.23 -1.47
CA LEU A 34 -6.89 -7.99 -2.12
C LEU A 34 -5.62 -7.93 -1.26
N THR A 35 -5.03 -9.09 -0.99
CA THR A 35 -3.73 -9.22 -0.30
C THR A 35 -2.78 -10.03 -1.16
N GLY A 36 -1.47 -9.91 -0.97
CA GLY A 36 -0.54 -10.73 -1.74
C GLY A 36 0.79 -10.05 -2.05
N GLY A 37 1.51 -9.64 -1.02
CA GLY A 37 2.88 -9.14 -1.16
C GLY A 37 2.99 -7.66 -1.55
N PHE A 38 1.93 -6.89 -1.43
CA PHE A 38 1.97 -5.45 -1.65
C PHE A 38 2.85 -4.77 -0.61
N ALA A 39 3.71 -3.84 -1.07
CA ALA A 39 4.67 -3.14 -0.22
C ALA A 39 4.90 -1.67 -0.64
N THR A 40 4.54 -1.29 -1.85
CA THR A 40 4.81 0.04 -2.41
C THR A 40 3.55 0.69 -2.94
N GLU A 41 3.55 2.00 -3.01
CA GLU A 41 2.43 2.83 -3.47
C GLU A 41 2.02 2.53 -4.92
N ASP A 42 2.99 2.23 -5.79
CA ASP A 42 2.72 1.87 -7.18
C ASP A 42 2.01 0.51 -7.28
N GLN A 43 2.38 -0.46 -6.45
CA GLN A 43 1.70 -1.76 -6.40
C GLN A 43 0.26 -1.61 -5.90
N VAL A 44 0.04 -0.77 -4.88
CA VAL A 44 -1.30 -0.46 -4.37
C VAL A 44 -2.13 0.22 -5.46
N PHE A 45 -1.59 1.27 -6.10
CA PHE A 45 -2.28 1.97 -7.19
C PHE A 45 -2.63 1.03 -8.35
N LYS A 46 -1.67 0.22 -8.81
CA LYS A 46 -1.88 -0.77 -9.88
C LYS A 46 -3.00 -1.76 -9.54
N ALA A 47 -3.03 -2.26 -8.30
CA ALA A 47 -4.07 -3.20 -7.87
C ALA A 47 -5.46 -2.55 -7.85
N LEU A 48 -5.58 -1.30 -7.40
CA LEU A 48 -6.83 -0.55 -7.39
C LEU A 48 -7.31 -0.27 -8.82
N ALA A 49 -6.43 0.23 -9.69
CA ALA A 49 -6.73 0.51 -11.09
C ALA A 49 -7.13 -0.78 -11.85
N PHE A 50 -6.40 -1.86 -11.63
CA PHE A 50 -6.70 -3.17 -12.22
C PHE A 50 -8.05 -3.72 -11.76
N GLY A 51 -8.42 -3.42 -10.51
CA GLY A 51 -9.67 -3.85 -9.86
C GLY A 51 -10.92 -3.12 -10.36
N GLU A 52 -10.80 -2.00 -11.07
CA GLU A 52 -11.93 -1.25 -11.65
C GLU A 52 -13.07 -1.00 -10.65
N GLY A 53 -12.74 -0.57 -9.44
CA GLY A 53 -13.70 -0.33 -8.36
C GLY A 53 -14.33 -1.60 -7.75
N CYS A 54 -13.91 -2.80 -8.17
CA CYS A 54 -14.33 -4.05 -7.51
C CYS A 54 -13.50 -4.33 -6.27
N ILE A 55 -12.23 -3.89 -6.25
CA ILE A 55 -11.33 -4.04 -5.11
C ILE A 55 -11.46 -2.79 -4.24
N SER A 56 -11.96 -2.97 -3.03
CA SER A 56 -12.25 -1.90 -2.08
C SER A 56 -11.09 -1.62 -1.12
N ALA A 57 -10.20 -2.58 -0.92
CA ALA A 57 -9.08 -2.46 0.01
C ALA A 57 -7.88 -3.29 -0.43
N ILE A 58 -6.69 -2.84 -0.05
CA ILE A 58 -5.42 -3.56 -0.25
C ILE A 58 -4.82 -3.88 1.10
N GLY A 59 -4.52 -5.17 1.32
CA GLY A 59 -3.90 -5.63 2.56
C GLY A 59 -2.37 -5.64 2.49
N LEU A 60 -1.76 -4.95 3.45
CA LEU A 60 -0.31 -4.84 3.62
C LEU A 60 0.08 -5.56 4.93
N CYS A 61 0.86 -6.63 4.88
CA CYS A 61 1.24 -7.40 6.06
C CYS A 61 2.74 -7.28 6.37
N ARG A 62 3.59 -8.00 5.65
CA ARG A 62 5.05 -8.05 5.94
C ARG A 62 5.73 -6.69 5.86
N ALA A 63 5.31 -5.84 4.95
CA ALA A 63 5.87 -4.49 4.81
C ALA A 63 5.56 -3.62 6.02
N SER A 64 4.33 -3.64 6.52
CA SER A 64 3.94 -2.92 7.75
C SER A 64 4.67 -3.47 8.97
N MET A 65 4.85 -4.79 9.07
CA MET A 65 5.65 -5.41 10.14
C MET A 65 7.11 -4.98 10.07
N ALA A 66 7.71 -4.95 8.87
CA ALA A 66 9.09 -4.49 8.68
C ALA A 66 9.25 -3.03 9.11
N ALA A 67 8.28 -2.17 8.79
CA ALA A 67 8.25 -0.77 9.23
C ALA A 67 8.18 -0.67 10.77
N ALA A 68 7.33 -1.46 11.42
CA ALA A 68 7.25 -1.51 12.88
C ALA A 68 8.57 -1.95 13.52
N MET A 69 9.18 -3.02 13.01
CA MET A 69 10.45 -3.55 13.53
C MET A 69 11.60 -2.56 13.31
N THR A 70 11.66 -1.91 12.15
CA THR A 70 12.67 -0.90 11.85
C THR A 70 12.51 0.31 12.76
N GLY A 71 11.30 0.84 12.89
CA GLY A 71 11.02 1.96 13.80
C GLY A 71 11.39 1.65 15.25
N LYS A 72 11.07 0.43 15.72
CA LYS A 72 11.50 -0.02 17.05
C LYS A 72 13.02 -0.05 17.18
N LYS A 73 13.73 -0.67 16.24
CA LYS A 73 15.20 -0.76 16.28
C LYS A 73 15.86 0.61 16.31
N ILE A 74 15.37 1.56 15.50
CA ILE A 74 15.87 2.94 15.49
C ILE A 74 15.62 3.59 16.85
N GLY A 75 14.42 3.48 17.40
CA GLY A 75 14.10 4.05 18.70
C GLY A 75 14.95 3.46 19.86
N ASP A 76 15.19 2.15 19.83
CA ASP A 76 16.04 1.49 20.82
C ASP A 76 17.51 1.95 20.67
N ALA A 77 18.00 2.14 19.45
CA ALA A 77 19.34 2.64 19.17
C ALA A 77 19.51 4.11 19.65
N VAL A 78 18.50 4.95 19.44
CA VAL A 78 18.47 6.33 19.94
C VAL A 78 18.55 6.34 21.49
N LYS A 79 17.74 5.52 22.14
CA LYS A 79 17.75 5.40 23.63
C LYS A 79 19.10 4.92 24.17
N ALA A 80 19.78 4.05 23.43
CA ALA A 80 21.11 3.55 23.79
C ALA A 80 22.26 4.51 23.41
N GLY A 81 21.97 5.64 22.77
CA GLY A 81 23.00 6.57 22.28
C GLY A 81 23.85 6.02 21.12
N ASN A 82 23.38 4.96 20.47
CA ASN A 82 24.12 4.24 19.42
C ASN A 82 23.34 4.27 18.10
N VAL A 83 23.14 5.46 17.57
CA VAL A 83 22.46 5.64 16.26
C VAL A 83 23.34 5.09 15.14
N PRO A 84 22.82 4.18 14.27
CA PRO A 84 23.58 3.64 13.16
C PRO A 84 24.09 4.75 12.21
N GLU A 85 25.29 4.56 11.65
CA GLU A 85 25.95 5.52 10.76
C GLU A 85 25.04 6.03 9.62
N LEU A 86 24.23 5.13 9.06
CA LEU A 86 23.29 5.46 7.98
C LEU A 86 22.29 6.56 8.39
N PHE A 87 21.92 6.64 9.66
CA PHE A 87 20.91 7.60 10.17
C PHE A 87 21.52 8.84 10.81
N LYS A 88 22.81 8.83 11.17
CA LYS A 88 23.48 9.97 11.79
C LYS A 88 23.35 11.28 11.01
N PRO A 89 23.39 11.30 9.66
CA PRO A 89 23.19 12.54 8.90
C PRO A 89 21.81 13.20 9.11
N TYR A 90 20.82 12.42 9.55
CA TYR A 90 19.45 12.90 9.77
C TYR A 90 19.19 13.32 11.22
N GLY A 91 20.09 13.01 12.14
CA GLY A 91 19.99 13.39 13.54
C GLY A 91 20.30 12.26 14.52
N SER A 92 20.08 12.53 15.80
CA SER A 92 20.37 11.62 16.92
C SER A 92 19.19 11.43 17.86
N THR A 93 18.11 12.16 17.68
CA THR A 93 16.89 12.11 18.50
C THR A 93 15.73 11.47 17.74
N VAL A 94 14.72 11.03 18.47
CA VAL A 94 13.49 10.48 17.87
C VAL A 94 12.80 11.53 17.01
N GLU A 95 12.79 12.78 17.45
CA GLU A 95 12.20 13.91 16.76
C GLU A 95 12.85 14.21 15.42
N GLU A 96 14.17 14.06 15.32
CA GLU A 96 14.92 14.29 14.10
C GLU A 96 14.80 13.11 13.11
N LEU A 97 14.74 11.88 13.63
CA LEU A 97 14.76 10.66 12.80
C LEU A 97 13.37 10.25 12.29
N PHE A 98 12.30 10.69 12.96
CA PHE A 98 10.92 10.36 12.58
C PHE A 98 10.19 11.60 12.07
N ALA A 99 10.37 11.90 10.78
CA ALA A 99 9.86 13.11 10.14
C ALA A 99 8.32 13.29 10.26
N ASP A 100 7.56 12.20 10.36
CA ASP A 100 6.09 12.26 10.49
C ASP A 100 5.60 12.35 11.95
N LEU A 101 6.48 12.42 12.92
CA LEU A 101 6.10 12.55 14.32
C LEU A 101 5.32 13.85 14.63
N PRO A 102 5.64 15.01 14.03
CA PRO A 102 4.83 16.21 14.16
C PRO A 102 3.39 16.03 13.67
N ASP A 103 3.18 15.35 12.55
CA ASP A 103 1.84 15.08 12.02
C ASP A 103 1.05 14.14 12.93
N LEU A 104 1.72 13.12 13.48
CA LEU A 104 1.12 12.23 14.47
C LEU A 104 0.70 12.98 15.72
N ARG A 105 1.53 13.92 16.20
CA ARG A 105 1.21 14.79 17.35
C ARG A 105 0.04 15.74 17.03
N ALA A 106 -0.05 16.23 15.81
CA ALA A 106 -1.18 17.06 15.40
C ALA A 106 -2.51 16.28 15.41
N LEU A 107 -2.47 14.99 15.04
CA LEU A 107 -3.65 14.12 15.00
C LEU A 107 -4.09 13.65 16.39
N TYR A 108 -3.16 13.27 17.26
CA TYR A 108 -3.43 12.60 18.54
C TYR A 108 -3.06 13.43 19.77
N GLY A 109 -2.51 14.64 19.60
CA GLY A 109 -2.15 15.52 20.69
C GLY A 109 -1.13 14.88 21.65
N LYS A 110 -1.41 15.01 22.96
CA LYS A 110 -0.51 14.49 24.02
C LYS A 110 -0.39 12.96 24.02
N GLU A 111 -1.37 12.24 23.49
CA GLU A 111 -1.36 10.78 23.43
C GLU A 111 -0.25 10.25 22.50
N ALA A 112 0.13 11.02 21.49
CA ALA A 112 1.23 10.66 20.60
C ALA A 112 2.58 10.45 21.30
N ASN A 113 2.79 11.06 22.46
CA ASN A 113 4.02 10.89 23.24
C ASN A 113 4.14 9.49 23.86
N ASN A 114 3.03 8.76 23.96
CA ASN A 114 2.99 7.39 24.50
C ASN A 114 3.16 6.33 23.41
N PHE A 115 3.18 6.72 22.12
CA PHE A 115 3.33 5.76 21.04
C PHE A 115 4.77 5.20 21.00
N SER A 116 4.86 3.91 20.78
CA SER A 116 6.16 3.28 20.53
C SER A 116 6.74 3.76 19.19
N THR A 117 8.06 3.83 19.10
CA THR A 117 8.73 4.17 17.83
C THR A 117 8.41 3.18 16.71
N GLY A 118 8.04 1.94 17.04
CA GLY A 118 7.50 0.98 16.07
C GLY A 118 6.14 1.42 15.50
N ALA A 119 5.25 1.96 16.31
CA ALA A 119 3.97 2.50 15.85
C ALA A 119 4.18 3.73 14.96
N VAL A 120 5.11 4.62 15.34
CA VAL A 120 5.49 5.77 14.51
C VAL A 120 6.04 5.31 13.16
N GLY A 121 6.87 4.26 13.12
CA GLY A 121 7.38 3.67 11.87
C GLY A 121 6.28 3.14 10.96
N VAL A 122 5.24 2.50 11.52
CA VAL A 122 4.07 2.06 10.74
C VAL A 122 3.30 3.25 10.20
N PHE A 123 3.08 4.28 11.03
CA PHE A 123 2.41 5.49 10.59
C PHE A 123 3.14 6.14 9.41
N SER A 124 4.45 6.35 9.51
CA SER A 124 5.26 6.92 8.43
C SER A 124 5.18 6.08 7.16
N TYR A 125 5.24 4.75 7.28
CA TYR A 125 5.11 3.86 6.14
C TYR A 125 3.75 3.99 5.45
N LEU A 126 2.66 3.96 6.21
CA LEU A 126 1.31 4.08 5.66
C LEU A 126 1.05 5.48 5.08
N ASN A 127 1.58 6.53 5.72
CA ASN A 127 1.51 7.90 5.21
C ASN A 127 2.22 8.03 3.86
N LYS A 128 3.42 7.42 3.72
CA LYS A 128 4.13 7.34 2.44
C LYS A 128 3.28 6.66 1.36
N ILE A 129 2.67 5.50 1.66
CA ILE A 129 1.79 4.79 0.71
C ILE A 129 0.61 5.69 0.32
N HIS A 130 -0.04 6.32 1.29
CA HIS A 130 -1.16 7.22 1.05
C HIS A 130 -0.78 8.40 0.14
N LEU A 131 0.31 9.08 0.44
CA LEU A 131 0.80 10.21 -0.37
C LEU A 131 1.18 9.76 -1.78
N GLY A 132 1.85 8.61 -1.93
CA GLY A 132 2.23 8.06 -3.22
C GLY A 132 1.02 7.70 -4.08
N VAL A 133 0.01 7.05 -3.51
CA VAL A 133 -1.24 6.77 -4.23
C VAL A 133 -1.94 8.06 -4.68
N ARG A 134 -1.98 9.09 -3.82
CA ARG A 134 -2.53 10.41 -4.20
C ARG A 134 -1.74 11.06 -5.34
N GLN A 135 -0.41 10.92 -5.36
CA GLN A 135 0.42 11.42 -6.45
C GLN A 135 0.09 10.70 -7.77
N PHE A 136 -0.07 9.38 -7.77
CA PHE A 136 -0.49 8.63 -8.96
C PHE A 136 -1.87 9.06 -9.44
N LEU A 137 -2.83 9.27 -8.55
CA LEU A 137 -4.14 9.80 -8.89
C LEU A 137 -4.02 11.17 -9.58
N ALA A 138 -3.26 12.10 -9.00
CA ALA A 138 -3.06 13.44 -9.55
C ALA A 138 -2.37 13.40 -10.92
N LEU A 139 -1.36 12.55 -11.11
CA LEU A 139 -0.67 12.36 -12.38
C LEU A 139 -1.62 11.85 -13.48
N ASN A 140 -2.57 10.99 -13.13
CA ASN A 140 -3.61 10.52 -14.02
C ASN A 140 -4.81 11.48 -14.13
N ARG A 141 -4.72 12.67 -13.50
CA ARG A 141 -5.80 13.68 -13.45
C ARG A 141 -7.11 13.12 -12.87
N LYS A 142 -7.00 12.14 -11.99
CA LYS A 142 -8.10 11.54 -11.24
C LYS A 142 -7.89 11.90 -9.76
N PHE A 143 -8.94 12.36 -9.08
CA PHE A 143 -8.81 12.86 -7.70
C PHE A 143 -9.54 11.97 -6.69
N ASP A 144 -10.06 10.84 -7.15
CA ASP A 144 -10.67 9.80 -6.33
C ASP A 144 -10.29 8.42 -6.87
N VAL A 145 -10.04 7.48 -5.97
CA VAL A 145 -9.76 6.08 -6.28
C VAL A 145 -10.91 5.42 -7.06
N ALA A 146 -12.15 5.85 -6.81
CA ALA A 146 -13.32 5.34 -7.52
C ALA A 146 -13.27 5.54 -9.05
N TYR A 147 -12.47 6.47 -9.52
CA TYR A 147 -12.32 6.74 -10.96
C TYR A 147 -11.13 5.99 -11.58
N THR A 148 -10.37 5.22 -10.80
CA THR A 148 -9.27 4.44 -11.35
C THR A 148 -9.77 3.23 -12.10
N ASP A 149 -9.17 2.97 -13.25
CA ASP A 149 -9.49 1.82 -14.09
C ASP A 149 -8.26 1.33 -14.85
N ARG A 150 -8.43 0.28 -15.66
CA ARG A 150 -7.33 -0.34 -16.42
C ARG A 150 -6.69 0.60 -17.46
N THR A 151 -7.35 1.69 -17.87
CA THR A 151 -6.76 2.68 -18.79
C THR A 151 -5.65 3.50 -18.17
N ASP A 152 -5.53 3.50 -16.82
CA ASP A 152 -4.41 4.10 -16.10
C ASP A 152 -3.15 3.23 -16.11
N LEU A 153 -3.22 2.03 -16.70
CA LEU A 153 -2.14 1.06 -16.73
C LEU A 153 -1.62 0.87 -18.15
N ILE A 154 -0.31 0.94 -18.31
CA ILE A 154 0.35 0.68 -19.58
C ILE A 154 1.08 -0.66 -19.48
N PRO A 155 0.68 -1.68 -20.25
CA PRO A 155 1.35 -2.97 -20.27
C PRO A 155 2.72 -2.84 -20.95
N LEU A 156 3.77 -3.34 -20.32
CA LEU A 156 5.13 -3.31 -20.86
C LEU A 156 5.57 -4.68 -21.41
N THR A 157 4.79 -5.73 -21.20
CA THR A 157 5.03 -7.07 -21.71
C THR A 157 3.76 -7.65 -22.32
N TYR A 158 3.90 -8.68 -23.15
CA TYR A 158 2.74 -9.38 -23.75
C TYR A 158 1.88 -10.05 -22.67
N GLU A 159 2.48 -10.61 -21.63
CA GLU A 159 1.76 -11.21 -20.51
C GLU A 159 0.94 -10.16 -19.75
N ALA A 160 1.49 -8.97 -19.55
CA ALA A 160 0.76 -7.87 -18.93
C ALA A 160 -0.39 -7.39 -19.82
N LEU A 161 -0.20 -7.34 -21.13
CA LEU A 161 -1.24 -7.01 -22.11
C LEU A 161 -2.37 -8.04 -22.09
N ASP A 162 -2.04 -9.33 -22.12
CA ASP A 162 -3.01 -10.42 -22.06
C ASP A 162 -3.79 -10.38 -20.75
N LEU A 163 -3.12 -10.06 -19.64
CA LEU A 163 -3.78 -9.91 -18.35
C LEU A 163 -4.76 -8.73 -18.33
N LEU A 164 -4.34 -7.56 -18.85
CA LEU A 164 -5.21 -6.38 -18.95
C LEU A 164 -6.42 -6.62 -19.86
N ASN A 165 -6.22 -7.34 -20.97
CA ASN A 165 -7.29 -7.71 -21.91
C ASN A 165 -8.14 -8.88 -21.42
N GLY A 166 -7.75 -9.52 -20.31
CA GLY A 166 -8.44 -10.67 -19.78
C GLY A 166 -8.31 -11.93 -20.63
N THR A 167 -7.20 -12.10 -21.33
CA THR A 167 -6.92 -13.26 -22.20
C THR A 167 -5.95 -14.26 -21.57
N TYR A 168 -5.28 -13.89 -20.51
CA TYR A 168 -4.19 -14.65 -19.88
C TYR A 168 -4.60 -16.04 -19.33
N LEU A 169 -5.84 -16.19 -18.86
CA LEU A 169 -6.36 -17.46 -18.30
C LEU A 169 -7.56 -18.00 -19.10
N LYS A 170 -7.48 -17.93 -20.41
CA LYS A 170 -8.45 -18.56 -21.31
C LYS A 170 -8.09 -20.01 -21.56
#